data_7011f3e47dd8ffc5d5b51970c0b25a60
#
_entry.id   7011f3e47dd8ffc5d5b51970c0b25a60
#
_cell.length_a   1.000
_cell.length_b   1.000
_cell.length_c   1.000
_cell.angle_alpha   90.00
_cell.angle_beta   90.00
_cell.angle_gamma   90.00
#
_symmetry.space_group_name_H-M   'P 1'
#
loop_
_entity.id
_entity.type
_entity.pdbx_description
1 polymer ?
#
loop_
_entity_poly.entity_id
_entity_poly.type
_entity_poly.pdbx_seq_one_letter_code
_entity_poly.pdbx_strand_id
1 'polypeptide(L)'
;MILHTMSFYNLSKEMGLALNDILGKACSYNKDFSSEDIAITWINYKSENKRVFKGFGTGINNKKMVYPASIVKLVYGLAAYHWIKKGILLLSDELIEAVWKMLSLSSNNATSFLIDLLTGTTSGPCIEGELWENWKYQRSIINDWLHDLRWEELSGINCCQKTWDDGPFGREKEFYGYDNKNRNAMNSDSAARILEEIMIHIDYQKNDLNLRGFLKRNLNKVFLKNDSLNQIDGFLGEGLPKSINLWSKAGLMSEVRHDSAWWTNSQSLHTLLVVFCNGEKYSKDTSFLPLIAKEVYEFNERYTIED
;
A
#
# COMPACT_ATOMS: atom_id res chain seq x y z
N MET A 1 31.87 9.26 6.00
CA MET A 1 31.60 8.58 4.72
C MET A 1 30.08 8.62 4.52
N ILE A 2 29.59 9.56 3.71
CA ILE A 2 28.16 9.68 3.42
C ILE A 2 27.82 8.49 2.53
N LEU A 3 27.16 7.48 3.11
CA LEU A 3 26.50 6.44 2.31
C LEU A 3 25.40 7.17 1.53
N HIS A 4 25.62 7.44 0.25
CA HIS A 4 24.54 7.76 -0.65
C HIS A 4 23.64 6.51 -0.69
N THR A 5 22.57 6.54 0.08
CA THR A 5 21.50 5.55 -0.05
C THR A 5 20.91 5.76 -1.43
N MET A 6 21.17 4.80 -2.33
CA MET A 6 20.58 4.86 -3.67
C MET A 6 19.09 4.63 -3.54
N SER A 7 18.27 5.56 -4.07
CA SER A 7 16.83 5.34 -4.27
C SER A 7 16.57 3.94 -4.84
N PHE A 8 15.49 3.29 -4.43
CA PHE A 8 15.13 1.96 -4.91
C PHE A 8 14.76 1.92 -6.40
N TYR A 9 14.55 3.09 -7.04
CA TYR A 9 14.41 3.26 -8.48
C TYR A 9 15.29 4.39 -9.01
N ASN A 10 15.58 4.38 -10.31
CA ASN A 10 16.25 5.46 -11.02
C ASN A 10 15.23 6.53 -11.42
N LEU A 11 15.58 7.82 -11.24
CA LEU A 11 14.70 8.91 -11.65
C LEU A 11 14.62 9.01 -13.18
N SER A 12 13.40 9.08 -13.72
CA SER A 12 13.10 9.34 -15.12
C SER A 12 12.55 10.76 -15.30
N LYS A 13 13.29 11.60 -16.01
CA LYS A 13 12.85 12.95 -16.33
C LYS A 13 11.61 12.95 -17.22
N GLU A 14 11.56 12.03 -18.19
CA GLU A 14 10.43 11.91 -19.12
C GLU A 14 9.15 11.53 -18.38
N MET A 15 9.20 10.49 -17.51
CA MET A 15 8.07 10.13 -16.66
C MET A 15 7.66 11.28 -15.72
N GLY A 16 8.63 12.07 -15.24
CA GLY A 16 8.36 13.25 -14.42
C GLY A 16 7.56 14.32 -15.15
N LEU A 17 7.91 14.61 -16.40
CA LEU A 17 7.15 15.54 -17.25
C LEU A 17 5.74 15.00 -17.54
N ALA A 18 5.65 13.72 -17.91
CA ALA A 18 4.37 13.06 -18.17
C ALA A 18 3.46 13.07 -16.92
N LEU A 19 4.00 12.79 -15.73
CA LEU A 19 3.22 12.80 -14.49
C LEU A 19 2.67 14.19 -14.16
N ASN A 20 3.45 15.26 -14.41
CA ASN A 20 2.97 16.63 -14.23
C ASN A 20 1.82 16.95 -15.19
N ASP A 21 1.91 16.55 -16.46
CA ASP A 21 0.84 16.74 -17.44
C ASP A 21 -0.43 15.96 -17.09
N ILE A 22 -0.27 14.67 -16.69
CA ILE A 22 -1.36 13.83 -16.25
C ILE A 22 -2.07 14.45 -15.05
N LEU A 23 -1.31 14.89 -14.05
CA LEU A 23 -1.86 15.49 -12.84
C LEU A 23 -2.54 16.84 -13.14
N GLY A 24 -1.96 17.64 -14.00
CA GLY A 24 -2.56 18.90 -14.48
C GLY A 24 -3.92 18.68 -15.15
N LYS A 25 -4.02 17.68 -16.05
CA LYS A 25 -5.28 17.28 -16.67
C LYS A 25 -6.29 16.78 -15.61
N ALA A 26 -5.87 15.88 -14.73
CA ALA A 26 -6.75 15.32 -13.71
C ALA A 26 -7.30 16.39 -12.76
N CYS A 27 -6.46 17.33 -12.30
CA CYS A 27 -6.90 18.45 -11.46
C CYS A 27 -7.78 19.47 -12.21
N SER A 28 -7.67 19.57 -13.54
CA SER A 28 -8.52 20.47 -14.33
C SER A 28 -9.99 19.99 -14.42
N TYR A 29 -10.23 18.70 -14.23
CA TYR A 29 -11.58 18.12 -14.23
C TYR A 29 -12.45 18.61 -13.06
N ASN A 30 -11.84 18.91 -11.93
CA ASN A 30 -12.53 19.44 -10.78
C ASN A 30 -11.69 20.56 -10.15
N LYS A 31 -12.24 21.77 -10.13
CA LYS A 31 -11.56 22.97 -9.60
C LYS A 31 -11.21 22.89 -8.12
N ASP A 32 -11.87 22.00 -7.39
CA ASP A 32 -11.58 21.77 -5.97
C ASP A 32 -10.36 20.89 -5.75
N PHE A 33 -9.85 20.20 -6.78
CA PHE A 33 -8.68 19.36 -6.68
C PHE A 33 -7.39 20.16 -6.68
N SER A 34 -6.45 19.73 -5.84
CA SER A 34 -5.13 20.35 -5.71
C SER A 34 -4.04 19.28 -5.70
N SER A 35 -2.95 19.52 -6.43
CA SER A 35 -1.79 18.64 -6.42
C SER A 35 -1.13 18.53 -5.04
N GLU A 36 -1.36 19.50 -4.15
CA GLU A 36 -0.85 19.46 -2.77
C GLU A 36 -1.48 18.35 -1.92
N ASP A 37 -2.71 17.94 -2.25
CA ASP A 37 -3.45 16.89 -1.54
C ASP A 37 -3.11 15.50 -2.05
N ILE A 38 -2.28 15.41 -3.09
CA ILE A 38 -1.98 14.18 -3.81
C ILE A 38 -0.51 13.81 -3.63
N ALA A 39 -0.24 12.54 -3.36
CA ALA A 39 1.11 11.98 -3.38
C ALA A 39 1.15 10.78 -4.31
N ILE A 40 2.09 10.76 -5.23
CA ILE A 40 2.22 9.70 -6.25
C ILE A 40 3.65 9.19 -6.28
N THR A 41 3.78 7.86 -6.41
CA THR A 41 5.01 7.18 -6.81
C THR A 41 4.67 6.29 -8.01
N TRP A 42 5.34 6.50 -9.12
CA TRP A 42 5.17 5.74 -10.36
C TRP A 42 6.50 5.20 -10.83
N ILE A 43 6.59 3.87 -11.00
CA ILE A 43 7.82 3.18 -11.39
C ILE A 43 7.48 2.17 -12.48
N ASN A 44 8.30 2.12 -13.51
CA ASN A 44 8.26 1.12 -14.57
C ASN A 44 9.48 0.20 -14.47
N TYR A 45 9.26 -1.11 -14.68
CA TYR A 45 10.30 -2.13 -14.66
C TYR A 45 10.30 -2.90 -15.97
N LYS A 46 11.49 -3.09 -16.56
CA LYS A 46 11.69 -4.07 -17.64
C LYS A 46 11.86 -5.46 -17.03
N SER A 47 11.41 -6.47 -17.75
CA SER A 47 11.64 -7.88 -17.42
C SER A 47 12.28 -8.57 -18.60
N GLU A 48 13.46 -9.15 -18.39
CA GLU A 48 14.14 -10.01 -19.36
C GLU A 48 14.43 -11.37 -18.75
N ASN A 49 14.14 -12.45 -19.49
CA ASN A 49 14.40 -13.81 -19.04
C ASN A 49 13.84 -14.11 -17.63
N LYS A 50 12.66 -13.56 -17.29
CA LYS A 50 11.99 -13.65 -15.97
C LYS A 50 12.73 -12.94 -14.84
N ARG A 51 13.73 -12.12 -15.12
CA ARG A 51 14.36 -11.24 -14.14
C ARG A 51 13.80 -9.82 -14.30
N VAL A 52 13.43 -9.20 -13.20
CA VAL A 52 12.99 -7.81 -13.15
C VAL A 52 14.19 -6.96 -12.74
N PHE A 53 14.48 -5.93 -13.53
CA PHE A 53 15.60 -5.03 -13.29
C PHE A 53 15.15 -3.86 -12.41
N LYS A 54 16.12 -3.08 -11.91
CA LYS A 54 15.87 -1.85 -11.18
C LYS A 54 14.96 -0.93 -11.98
N GLY A 55 13.89 -0.42 -11.32
CA GLY A 55 12.88 0.41 -11.97
C GLY A 55 13.38 1.79 -12.34
N PHE A 56 12.71 2.41 -13.31
CA PHE A 56 12.77 3.83 -13.63
C PHE A 56 11.45 4.46 -13.21
N GLY A 57 11.50 5.60 -12.54
CA GLY A 57 10.29 6.16 -11.98
C GLY A 57 10.36 7.63 -11.66
N THR A 58 9.27 8.12 -11.12
CA THR A 58 9.09 9.50 -10.68
C THR A 58 8.11 9.56 -9.51
N GLY A 59 8.06 10.68 -8.82
CA GLY A 59 7.09 10.92 -7.76
C GLY A 59 6.76 12.39 -7.60
N ILE A 60 5.55 12.65 -7.09
CA ILE A 60 5.10 13.97 -6.67
C ILE A 60 4.63 13.85 -5.22
N ASN A 61 5.14 14.71 -4.34
CA ASN A 61 4.88 14.66 -2.89
C ASN A 61 5.11 13.26 -2.28
N ASN A 62 5.90 12.43 -2.93
CA ASN A 62 6.05 11.01 -2.65
C ASN A 62 6.62 10.69 -1.26
N LYS A 63 7.26 11.67 -0.60
CA LYS A 63 7.74 11.60 0.79
C LYS A 63 6.76 12.21 1.82
N LYS A 64 5.62 12.77 1.37
CA LYS A 64 4.61 13.34 2.25
C LYS A 64 3.92 12.25 3.06
N MET A 65 4.02 12.35 4.39
CA MET A 65 3.33 11.43 5.30
C MET A 65 1.84 11.69 5.34
N VAL A 66 1.07 10.64 5.18
CA VAL A 66 -0.40 10.67 5.24
C VAL A 66 -0.93 9.44 6.00
N TYR A 67 -2.18 9.50 6.41
CA TYR A 67 -2.88 8.33 6.92
C TYR A 67 -3.17 7.35 5.78
N PRO A 68 -2.62 6.13 5.82
CA PRO A 68 -2.65 5.22 4.66
C PRO A 68 -3.98 4.47 4.49
N ALA A 69 -4.93 4.60 5.40
CA ALA A 69 -6.10 3.73 5.46
C ALA A 69 -5.68 2.24 5.33
N SER A 70 -6.36 1.46 4.49
CA SER A 70 -6.07 0.03 4.32
C SER A 70 -4.81 -0.29 3.51
N ILE A 71 -4.06 0.69 3.01
CA ILE A 71 -2.76 0.44 2.38
C ILE A 71 -1.76 -0.12 3.40
N VAL A 72 -1.87 0.24 4.68
CA VAL A 72 -1.03 -0.29 5.76
C VAL A 72 -1.07 -1.83 5.85
N LYS A 73 -2.12 -2.47 5.35
CA LYS A 73 -2.28 -3.94 5.33
C LYS A 73 -1.22 -4.64 4.49
N LEU A 74 -0.59 -3.93 3.53
CA LEU A 74 0.58 -4.43 2.82
C LEU A 74 1.75 -4.69 3.78
N VAL A 75 1.98 -3.76 4.72
CA VAL A 75 3.02 -3.90 5.76
C VAL A 75 2.74 -5.12 6.64
N TYR A 76 1.50 -5.29 7.11
CA TYR A 76 1.14 -6.40 8.00
C TYR A 76 1.22 -7.75 7.28
N GLY A 77 0.85 -7.80 6.00
CA GLY A 77 1.03 -9.00 5.17
C GLY A 77 2.50 -9.37 5.02
N LEU A 78 3.36 -8.40 4.72
CA LEU A 78 4.80 -8.60 4.59
C LEU A 78 5.44 -9.02 5.94
N ALA A 79 5.03 -8.39 7.04
CA ALA A 79 5.48 -8.78 8.39
C ALA A 79 5.10 -10.23 8.70
N ALA A 80 3.85 -10.65 8.41
CA ALA A 80 3.43 -12.04 8.61
C ALA A 80 4.29 -13.02 7.82
N TYR A 81 4.58 -12.71 6.55
CA TYR A 81 5.48 -13.53 5.73
C TYR A 81 6.86 -13.66 6.37
N HIS A 82 7.45 -12.54 6.81
CA HIS A 82 8.77 -12.55 7.45
C HIS A 82 8.79 -13.29 8.81
N TRP A 83 7.74 -13.15 9.64
CA TRP A 83 7.62 -13.87 10.92
C TRP A 83 7.53 -15.39 10.69
N ILE A 84 6.79 -15.82 9.64
CA ILE A 84 6.71 -17.24 9.25
C ILE A 84 8.08 -17.74 8.79
N LYS A 85 8.76 -16.99 7.91
CA LYS A 85 10.10 -17.38 7.41
C LYS A 85 11.16 -17.44 8.51
N LYS A 86 11.01 -16.64 9.57
CA LYS A 86 11.88 -16.66 10.75
C LYS A 86 11.46 -17.71 11.82
N GLY A 87 10.37 -18.43 11.60
CA GLY A 87 9.84 -19.40 12.57
C GLY A 87 9.21 -18.78 13.83
N ILE A 88 8.91 -17.47 13.81
CA ILE A 88 8.25 -16.75 14.90
C ILE A 88 6.75 -17.08 14.92
N LEU A 89 6.14 -17.18 13.73
CA LEU A 89 4.76 -17.63 13.55
C LEU A 89 4.73 -18.95 12.79
N LEU A 90 3.84 -19.84 13.20
CA LEU A 90 3.57 -21.06 12.46
C LEU A 90 2.52 -20.78 11.37
N LEU A 91 2.79 -21.25 10.16
CA LEU A 91 1.80 -21.19 9.09
C LEU A 91 0.66 -22.17 9.40
N SER A 92 -0.55 -21.64 9.51
CA SER A 92 -1.79 -22.41 9.74
C SER A 92 -2.86 -21.97 8.76
N ASP A 93 -3.89 -22.79 8.56
CA ASP A 93 -5.02 -22.46 7.69
C ASP A 93 -5.74 -21.20 8.18
N GLU A 94 -5.87 -21.01 9.50
CA GLU A 94 -6.47 -19.82 10.09
C GLU A 94 -5.65 -18.55 9.76
N LEU A 95 -4.32 -18.62 9.84
CA LEU A 95 -3.44 -17.51 9.51
C LEU A 95 -3.49 -17.18 8.02
N ILE A 96 -3.49 -18.19 7.15
CA ILE A 96 -3.63 -18.03 5.69
C ILE A 96 -4.95 -17.32 5.37
N GLU A 97 -6.05 -17.79 5.97
CA GLU A 97 -7.38 -17.20 5.75
C GLU A 97 -7.45 -15.76 6.27
N ALA A 98 -6.87 -15.47 7.44
CA ALA A 98 -6.83 -14.11 7.99
C ALA A 98 -6.06 -13.16 7.06
N VAL A 99 -4.88 -13.54 6.58
CA VAL A 99 -4.09 -12.72 5.66
C VAL A 99 -4.80 -12.56 4.31
N TRP A 100 -5.43 -13.62 3.79
CA TRP A 100 -6.25 -13.54 2.60
C TRP A 100 -7.42 -12.56 2.77
N LYS A 101 -8.20 -12.67 3.85
CA LYS A 101 -9.32 -11.74 4.14
C LYS A 101 -8.83 -10.30 4.29
N MET A 102 -7.69 -10.09 4.94
CA MET A 102 -7.11 -8.77 5.12
C MET A 102 -6.71 -8.14 3.78
N LEU A 103 -6.03 -8.85 2.90
CA LEU A 103 -5.51 -8.33 1.63
C LEU A 103 -6.56 -8.34 0.52
N SER A 104 -7.32 -9.44 0.38
CA SER A 104 -8.30 -9.61 -0.70
C SER A 104 -9.61 -8.87 -0.44
N LEU A 105 -10.13 -8.92 0.78
CA LEU A 105 -11.42 -8.35 1.17
C LEU A 105 -11.27 -7.04 1.99
N SER A 106 -10.04 -6.69 2.34
CA SER A 106 -9.76 -5.53 3.20
C SER A 106 -10.39 -5.62 4.62
N SER A 107 -10.63 -6.83 5.13
CA SER A 107 -11.25 -7.06 6.43
C SER A 107 -10.48 -6.41 7.58
N ASN A 108 -11.15 -5.57 8.37
CA ASN A 108 -10.57 -4.95 9.56
C ASN A 108 -10.48 -5.93 10.74
N ASN A 109 -11.43 -6.86 10.85
CA ASN A 109 -11.39 -7.92 11.87
C ASN A 109 -10.20 -8.85 11.64
N ALA A 110 -9.96 -9.27 10.39
CA ALA A 110 -8.79 -10.07 10.06
C ALA A 110 -7.48 -9.31 10.30
N THR A 111 -7.45 -8.00 10.02
CA THR A 111 -6.31 -7.14 10.33
C THR A 111 -6.07 -7.05 11.82
N SER A 112 -7.12 -6.90 12.63
CA SER A 112 -7.04 -6.84 14.09
C SER A 112 -6.46 -8.13 14.67
N PHE A 113 -6.98 -9.28 14.23
CA PHE A 113 -6.47 -10.60 14.60
C PHE A 113 -4.98 -10.77 14.23
N LEU A 114 -4.61 -10.39 13.00
CA LEU A 114 -3.24 -10.53 12.54
C LEU A 114 -2.26 -9.65 13.34
N ILE A 115 -2.64 -8.41 13.67
CA ILE A 115 -1.79 -7.54 14.50
C ILE A 115 -1.59 -8.14 15.88
N ASP A 116 -2.63 -8.71 16.48
CA ASP A 116 -2.50 -9.38 17.77
C ASP A 116 -1.52 -10.56 17.70
N LEU A 117 -1.57 -11.37 16.64
CA LEU A 117 -0.60 -12.45 16.42
C LEU A 117 0.83 -11.94 16.20
N LEU A 118 0.99 -10.90 15.38
CA LEU A 118 2.32 -10.32 15.03
C LEU A 118 3.01 -9.72 16.24
N THR A 119 2.25 -9.17 17.18
CA THR A 119 2.77 -8.37 18.29
C THR A 119 2.64 -9.03 19.66
N GLY A 120 1.91 -10.16 19.75
CA GLY A 120 1.60 -10.81 21.03
C GLY A 120 0.71 -9.96 21.95
N THR A 121 -0.04 -9.01 21.40
CA THR A 121 -0.91 -8.11 22.17
C THR A 121 -2.38 -8.38 21.87
N THR A 122 -3.27 -7.88 22.72
CA THR A 122 -4.72 -7.93 22.52
C THR A 122 -5.34 -6.58 22.84
N SER A 123 -6.49 -6.29 22.20
CA SER A 123 -7.36 -5.19 22.63
C SER A 123 -7.98 -5.48 24.00
N GLY A 124 -8.47 -4.46 24.70
CA GLY A 124 -9.14 -4.64 25.99
C GLY A 124 -9.25 -3.33 26.77
N PRO A 125 -9.69 -3.39 28.04
CA PRO A 125 -9.72 -2.23 28.93
C PRO A 125 -8.36 -1.56 29.07
N CYS A 126 -8.35 -0.30 29.51
CA CYS A 126 -7.10 0.38 29.87
C CYS A 126 -6.32 -0.41 30.92
N ILE A 127 -5.02 -0.37 30.84
CA ILE A 127 -4.07 -0.98 31.78
C ILE A 127 -3.04 0.09 32.13
N GLU A 128 -2.36 -0.07 33.26
CA GLU A 128 -1.45 0.93 33.79
C GLU A 128 -0.09 0.34 34.15
N GLY A 129 0.86 1.22 34.45
CA GLY A 129 2.19 0.87 34.93
C GLY A 129 2.97 0.00 33.97
N GLU A 130 3.71 -0.98 34.50
CA GLU A 130 4.59 -1.87 33.74
C GLU A 130 3.83 -2.67 32.67
N LEU A 131 2.58 -3.08 32.94
CA LEU A 131 1.74 -3.78 31.95
C LEU A 131 1.47 -2.93 30.72
N TRP A 132 1.22 -1.62 30.93
CA TRP A 132 1.01 -0.67 29.85
C TRP A 132 2.29 -0.46 29.02
N GLU A 133 3.44 -0.27 29.68
CA GLU A 133 4.71 -0.09 28.98
C GLU A 133 5.09 -1.32 28.16
N ASN A 134 4.92 -2.52 28.73
CA ASN A 134 5.18 -3.79 28.02
C ASN A 134 4.25 -3.97 26.82
N TRP A 135 2.96 -3.65 26.98
CA TRP A 135 1.99 -3.73 25.90
C TRP A 135 2.33 -2.77 24.76
N LYS A 136 2.70 -1.53 25.05
CA LYS A 136 3.14 -0.54 24.04
C LYS A 136 4.39 -1.01 23.29
N TYR A 137 5.36 -1.50 24.03
CA TYR A 137 6.60 -2.05 23.45
C TYR A 137 6.27 -3.17 22.46
N GLN A 138 5.52 -4.16 22.87
CA GLN A 138 5.11 -5.28 22.00
C GLN A 138 4.31 -4.78 20.79
N ARG A 139 3.36 -3.87 20.97
CA ARG A 139 2.56 -3.32 19.87
C ARG A 139 3.42 -2.57 18.84
N SER A 140 4.52 -2.01 19.24
CA SER A 140 5.44 -1.23 18.38
C SER A 140 6.43 -2.11 17.60
N ILE A 141 6.51 -3.41 17.84
CA ILE A 141 7.52 -4.31 17.23
C ILE A 141 7.51 -4.31 15.69
N ILE A 142 6.36 -4.01 15.08
CA ILE A 142 6.26 -3.88 13.62
C ILE A 142 7.05 -2.64 13.15
N ASN A 143 6.97 -1.52 13.87
CA ASN A 143 7.76 -0.33 13.57
C ASN A 143 9.26 -0.58 13.76
N ASP A 144 9.64 -1.30 14.81
CA ASP A 144 11.05 -1.66 15.06
C ASP A 144 11.59 -2.52 13.92
N TRP A 145 10.81 -3.51 13.49
CA TRP A 145 11.16 -4.34 12.33
C TRP A 145 11.29 -3.53 11.03
N LEU A 146 10.38 -2.59 10.76
CA LEU A 146 10.47 -1.71 9.59
C LEU A 146 11.74 -0.86 9.64
N HIS A 147 12.08 -0.34 10.81
CA HIS A 147 13.32 0.41 11.02
C HIS A 147 14.57 -0.46 10.76
N ASP A 148 14.54 -1.72 11.20
CA ASP A 148 15.65 -2.67 11.03
C ASP A 148 15.88 -3.08 9.57
N LEU A 149 14.89 -2.93 8.69
CA LEU A 149 15.07 -3.13 7.24
C LEU A 149 16.01 -2.09 6.63
N ARG A 150 16.20 -0.94 7.26
CA ARG A 150 17.07 0.17 6.82
C ARG A 150 16.79 0.65 5.40
N TRP A 151 15.56 0.53 4.95
CA TRP A 151 15.11 1.13 3.69
C TRP A 151 14.79 2.60 3.93
N GLU A 152 15.41 3.50 3.14
CA GLU A 152 15.22 4.95 3.30
C GLU A 152 13.76 5.37 3.18
N GLU A 153 13.02 4.70 2.28
CA GLU A 153 11.60 4.95 2.01
C GLU A 153 10.70 4.71 3.24
N LEU A 154 11.18 3.92 4.20
CA LEU A 154 10.46 3.61 5.44
C LEU A 154 10.77 4.60 6.57
N SER A 155 11.64 5.58 6.33
CA SER A 155 11.99 6.57 7.36
C SER A 155 10.76 7.38 7.79
N GLY A 156 10.47 7.37 9.09
CA GLY A 156 9.38 8.15 9.69
C GLY A 156 7.98 7.58 9.52
N ILE A 157 7.80 6.40 8.89
CA ILE A 157 6.49 5.75 8.84
C ILE A 157 6.09 5.20 10.22
N ASN A 158 4.78 5.09 10.44
CA ASN A 158 4.20 4.47 11.63
C ASN A 158 3.15 3.45 11.23
N CYS A 159 3.35 2.18 11.55
CA CYS A 159 2.49 1.05 11.14
C CYS A 159 2.27 0.10 12.32
N CYS A 160 1.68 0.61 13.42
CA CYS A 160 1.46 -0.16 14.64
C CYS A 160 -0.01 -0.21 15.10
N GLN A 161 -0.90 0.47 14.37
CA GLN A 161 -2.32 0.56 14.74
C GLN A 161 -3.17 -0.43 13.95
N LYS A 162 -4.15 -1.02 14.61
CA LYS A 162 -5.23 -1.74 13.95
C LYS A 162 -6.02 -0.84 13.01
N THR A 163 -6.77 -1.42 12.09
CA THR A 163 -7.81 -0.73 11.32
C THR A 163 -9.18 -1.10 11.93
N TRP A 164 -10.05 -0.11 12.08
CA TRP A 164 -11.27 -0.24 12.83
C TRP A 164 -12.50 -0.09 11.94
N ASP A 165 -13.54 -0.88 12.19
CA ASP A 165 -14.90 -0.57 11.73
C ASP A 165 -15.53 0.41 12.73
N ASP A 166 -15.48 0.04 14.04
CA ASP A 166 -15.86 0.87 15.17
C ASP A 166 -14.70 0.93 16.17
N GLY A 167 -14.39 2.10 16.68
CA GLY A 167 -13.29 2.26 17.66
C GLY A 167 -12.24 3.28 17.21
N PRO A 168 -11.05 3.28 17.80
CA PRO A 168 -10.55 2.39 18.85
C PRO A 168 -11.19 2.61 20.23
N PHE A 169 -11.14 1.55 21.09
CA PHE A 169 -11.63 1.59 22.47
C PHE A 169 -10.55 1.18 23.47
N GLY A 170 -10.74 1.47 24.77
CA GLY A 170 -9.86 1.04 25.86
C GLY A 170 -8.40 1.37 25.60
N ARG A 171 -7.50 0.40 25.84
CA ARG A 171 -6.05 0.55 25.66
C ARG A 171 -5.64 0.90 24.22
N GLU A 172 -6.42 0.49 23.23
CA GLU A 172 -6.17 0.85 21.83
C GLU A 172 -6.40 2.35 21.60
N LYS A 173 -7.44 2.94 22.21
CA LYS A 173 -7.72 4.37 22.14
C LYS A 173 -6.64 5.18 22.86
N GLU A 174 -6.17 4.69 24.00
CA GLU A 174 -5.09 5.32 24.74
C GLU A 174 -3.79 5.30 23.94
N PHE A 175 -3.45 4.17 23.32
CA PHE A 175 -2.29 4.02 22.45
C PHE A 175 -2.37 4.86 21.16
N TYR A 176 -3.57 5.00 20.61
CA TYR A 176 -3.81 5.86 19.45
C TYR A 176 -3.50 7.32 19.75
N GLY A 177 -3.73 7.72 21.00
CA GLY A 177 -3.37 9.01 21.56
C GLY A 177 -4.37 10.11 21.25
N TYR A 178 -4.24 11.19 21.99
CA TYR A 178 -4.98 12.41 21.76
C TYR A 178 -4.58 13.03 20.42
N ASP A 179 -5.54 13.60 19.69
CA ASP A 179 -5.34 14.17 18.34
C ASP A 179 -4.72 13.20 17.32
N ASN A 180 -4.94 11.90 17.49
CA ASN A 180 -4.46 10.87 16.58
C ASN A 180 -2.92 10.82 16.47
N LYS A 181 -2.18 11.23 17.50
CA LYS A 181 -0.71 11.36 17.48
C LYS A 181 0.02 10.09 17.06
N ASN A 182 -0.54 8.92 17.38
CA ASN A 182 0.04 7.62 17.05
C ASN A 182 -0.75 6.89 15.96
N ARG A 183 -1.42 7.64 15.08
CA ARG A 183 -2.12 7.07 13.92
C ARG A 183 -1.12 6.46 12.93
N ASN A 184 -1.52 5.40 12.22
CA ASN A 184 -0.72 4.92 11.10
C ASN A 184 -0.41 6.05 10.12
N ALA A 185 0.84 6.11 9.67
CA ALA A 185 1.34 7.12 8.74
C ALA A 185 2.30 6.47 7.75
N MET A 186 2.09 6.70 6.47
CA MET A 186 2.94 6.25 5.37
C MET A 186 3.04 7.33 4.29
N ASN A 187 4.06 7.23 3.47
CA ASN A 187 4.16 7.99 2.23
C ASN A 187 4.04 7.04 1.01
N SER A 188 3.89 7.58 -0.20
CA SER A 188 3.70 6.74 -1.38
C SER A 188 4.95 5.95 -1.77
N ASP A 189 6.15 6.45 -1.47
CA ASP A 189 7.40 5.70 -1.67
C ASP A 189 7.47 4.46 -0.77
N SER A 190 7.09 4.60 0.51
CA SER A 190 7.08 3.46 1.43
C SER A 190 6.09 2.37 1.01
N ALA A 191 4.88 2.77 0.57
CA ALA A 191 3.90 1.83 0.05
C ALA A 191 4.38 1.15 -1.24
N ALA A 192 5.03 1.91 -2.13
CA ALA A 192 5.63 1.39 -3.36
C ALA A 192 6.76 0.39 -3.04
N ARG A 193 7.66 0.72 -2.11
CA ARG A 193 8.76 -0.16 -1.72
C ARG A 193 8.28 -1.48 -1.11
N ILE A 194 7.23 -1.44 -0.27
CA ILE A 194 6.61 -2.64 0.29
C ILE A 194 5.94 -3.48 -0.82
N LEU A 195 5.23 -2.85 -1.74
CA LEU A 195 4.60 -3.57 -2.86
C LEU A 195 5.65 -4.17 -3.81
N GLU A 196 6.74 -3.46 -4.10
CA GLU A 196 7.88 -3.96 -4.88
C GLU A 196 8.46 -5.22 -4.25
N GLU A 197 8.71 -5.22 -2.93
CA GLU A 197 9.20 -6.38 -2.21
C GLU A 197 8.29 -7.59 -2.41
N ILE A 198 6.98 -7.40 -2.24
CA ILE A 198 5.98 -8.47 -2.43
C ILE A 198 5.97 -8.98 -3.87
N MET A 199 6.10 -8.09 -4.85
CA MET A 199 5.93 -8.46 -6.26
C MET A 199 7.20 -8.98 -6.92
N ILE A 200 8.37 -8.52 -6.51
CA ILE A 200 9.64 -8.82 -7.18
C ILE A 200 10.55 -9.71 -6.33
N HIS A 201 10.75 -9.35 -5.06
CA HIS A 201 11.87 -9.88 -4.28
C HIS A 201 11.52 -11.14 -3.48
N ILE A 202 10.23 -11.38 -3.20
CA ILE A 202 9.82 -12.65 -2.59
C ILE A 202 9.80 -13.75 -3.64
N ASP A 203 10.66 -14.74 -3.45
CA ASP A 203 10.63 -16.00 -4.21
C ASP A 203 9.69 -16.98 -3.49
N TYR A 204 8.43 -17.01 -3.94
CA TYR A 204 7.38 -17.84 -3.33
C TYR A 204 7.61 -19.32 -3.65
N GLN A 205 7.85 -20.10 -2.60
CA GLN A 205 7.92 -21.55 -2.68
C GLN A 205 6.53 -22.16 -2.56
N LYS A 206 6.38 -23.43 -2.97
CA LYS A 206 5.17 -24.19 -2.73
C LYS A 206 4.94 -24.29 -1.21
N ASN A 207 3.77 -23.93 -0.74
CA ASN A 207 3.36 -23.84 0.67
C ASN A 207 3.79 -22.57 1.41
N ASP A 208 4.31 -21.56 0.72
CA ASP A 208 4.52 -20.23 1.32
C ASP A 208 3.19 -19.48 1.45
N LEU A 209 3.18 -18.48 2.35
CA LEU A 209 2.10 -17.49 2.41
C LEU A 209 2.11 -16.65 1.14
N ASN A 210 1.17 -16.90 0.23
CA ASN A 210 1.15 -16.30 -1.11
C ASN A 210 0.53 -14.90 -1.14
N LEU A 211 1.26 -13.89 -0.65
CA LEU A 211 0.78 -12.50 -0.62
C LEU A 211 0.42 -11.98 -2.01
N ARG A 212 1.22 -12.31 -3.04
CA ARG A 212 0.97 -11.93 -4.43
C ARG A 212 -0.37 -12.47 -4.92
N GLY A 213 -0.68 -13.75 -4.63
CA GLY A 213 -1.97 -14.34 -4.97
C GLY A 213 -3.15 -13.63 -4.30
N PHE A 214 -2.98 -13.14 -3.06
CA PHE A 214 -4.02 -12.45 -2.29
C PHE A 214 -4.27 -11.01 -2.75
N LEU A 215 -3.30 -10.40 -3.43
CA LEU A 215 -3.43 -9.07 -4.02
C LEU A 215 -4.02 -9.09 -5.44
N LYS A 216 -4.10 -10.27 -6.09
CA LYS A 216 -4.60 -10.37 -7.47
C LYS A 216 -6.07 -9.94 -7.57
N ARG A 217 -6.38 -9.08 -8.56
CA ARG A 217 -7.73 -8.59 -8.84
C ARG A 217 -8.27 -9.17 -10.14
N ASN A 218 -9.56 -9.43 -10.16
CA ASN A 218 -10.27 -9.85 -11.36
C ASN A 218 -11.03 -8.65 -11.94
N LEU A 219 -10.47 -8.02 -12.97
CA LEU A 219 -11.04 -6.84 -13.61
C LEU A 219 -12.36 -7.14 -14.37
N ASN A 220 -12.70 -8.40 -14.59
CA ASN A 220 -13.97 -8.80 -15.19
C ASN A 220 -15.07 -9.05 -14.14
N LYS A 221 -14.75 -8.96 -12.84
CA LYS A 221 -15.75 -9.09 -11.78
C LYS A 221 -16.66 -7.87 -11.78
N VAL A 222 -17.96 -8.11 -11.80
CA VAL A 222 -18.98 -7.08 -11.63
C VAL A 222 -19.34 -6.99 -10.15
N PHE A 223 -19.27 -5.81 -9.59
CA PHE A 223 -19.66 -5.54 -8.22
C PHE A 223 -21.07 -4.93 -8.18
N LEU A 224 -21.79 -5.22 -7.11
CA LEU A 224 -23.02 -4.51 -6.81
C LEU A 224 -22.69 -3.07 -6.39
N LYS A 225 -23.61 -2.15 -6.62
CA LYS A 225 -23.45 -0.77 -6.14
C LYS A 225 -23.27 -0.77 -4.62
N ASN A 226 -22.20 -0.10 -4.15
CA ASN A 226 -21.81 -0.04 -2.74
C ASN A 226 -21.30 -1.37 -2.14
N ASP A 227 -20.80 -2.30 -2.96
CA ASP A 227 -20.13 -3.49 -2.46
C ASP A 227 -18.84 -3.08 -1.71
N SER A 228 -18.81 -3.31 -0.41
CA SER A 228 -17.67 -2.98 0.46
C SER A 228 -16.40 -3.78 0.11
N LEU A 229 -16.52 -4.86 -0.66
CA LEU A 229 -15.42 -5.69 -1.12
C LEU A 229 -14.81 -5.17 -2.43
N ASN A 230 -15.42 -4.15 -3.03
CA ASN A 230 -14.96 -3.58 -4.27
C ASN A 230 -13.67 -2.78 -4.05
N GLN A 231 -12.58 -3.23 -4.67
CA GLN A 231 -11.29 -2.54 -4.69
C GLN A 231 -10.85 -2.25 -6.15
N ILE A 232 -11.80 -2.17 -7.08
CA ILE A 232 -11.57 -1.94 -8.51
C ILE A 232 -12.30 -0.67 -8.96
N ASP A 233 -13.63 -0.60 -8.79
CA ASP A 233 -14.43 0.54 -9.24
C ASP A 233 -14.15 1.76 -8.35
N GLY A 234 -13.84 2.89 -8.96
CA GLY A 234 -13.39 4.10 -8.29
C GLY A 234 -11.94 4.05 -7.81
N PHE A 235 -11.18 3.01 -8.17
CA PHE A 235 -9.76 2.84 -7.88
C PHE A 235 -8.94 2.68 -9.17
N LEU A 236 -7.63 2.50 -9.07
CA LEU A 236 -6.74 2.42 -10.24
C LEU A 236 -7.16 1.32 -11.23
N GLY A 237 -7.69 0.21 -10.73
CA GLY A 237 -8.10 -0.93 -11.56
C GLY A 237 -9.20 -0.60 -12.57
N GLU A 238 -10.11 0.34 -12.28
CA GLU A 238 -11.17 0.72 -13.19
C GLU A 238 -10.65 1.40 -14.47
N GLY A 239 -9.52 2.13 -14.35
CA GLY A 239 -8.88 2.82 -15.48
C GLY A 239 -8.09 1.91 -16.42
N LEU A 240 -7.94 0.62 -16.09
CA LEU A 240 -7.13 -0.33 -16.85
C LEU A 240 -7.97 -1.20 -17.79
N PRO A 241 -7.41 -1.62 -18.94
CA PRO A 241 -8.06 -2.61 -19.82
C PRO A 241 -8.37 -3.91 -19.07
N LYS A 242 -9.52 -4.53 -19.38
CA LYS A 242 -9.97 -5.76 -18.72
C LYS A 242 -9.05 -6.97 -18.93
N SER A 243 -8.17 -6.93 -19.93
CA SER A 243 -7.17 -7.96 -20.22
C SER A 243 -5.93 -7.90 -19.34
N ILE A 244 -5.75 -6.82 -18.57
CA ILE A 244 -4.56 -6.62 -17.73
C ILE A 244 -4.61 -7.50 -16.48
N ASN A 245 -3.47 -8.10 -16.13
CA ASN A 245 -3.29 -8.69 -14.81
C ASN A 245 -2.97 -7.59 -13.81
N LEU A 246 -3.82 -7.45 -12.79
CA LEU A 246 -3.71 -6.44 -11.75
C LEU A 246 -3.52 -7.09 -10.38
N TRP A 247 -2.60 -6.53 -9.60
CA TRP A 247 -2.42 -6.75 -8.16
C TRP A 247 -2.53 -5.40 -7.47
N SER A 248 -3.41 -5.27 -6.49
CA SER A 248 -3.59 -3.98 -5.83
C SER A 248 -4.06 -4.10 -4.39
N LYS A 249 -3.91 -2.98 -3.68
CA LYS A 249 -4.53 -2.77 -2.36
C LYS A 249 -5.10 -1.37 -2.29
N ALA A 250 -6.42 -1.28 -2.17
CA ALA A 250 -7.13 -0.03 -1.98
C ALA A 250 -7.17 0.40 -0.51
N GLY A 251 -7.25 1.72 -0.30
CA GLY A 251 -7.46 2.35 1.00
C GLY A 251 -8.52 3.44 0.91
N LEU A 252 -9.58 3.34 1.71
CA LEU A 252 -10.71 4.29 1.71
C LEU A 252 -11.13 4.62 3.13
N MET A 253 -11.33 5.91 3.38
CA MET A 253 -12.02 6.45 4.54
C MET A 253 -12.70 7.78 4.19
N SER A 254 -13.40 8.39 5.16
CA SER A 254 -14.13 9.65 4.96
C SER A 254 -13.33 10.80 4.35
N GLU A 255 -12.01 10.82 4.58
CA GLU A 255 -11.12 11.90 4.14
C GLU A 255 -9.97 11.42 3.24
N VAL A 256 -9.97 10.16 2.81
CA VAL A 256 -8.90 9.64 1.97
C VAL A 256 -9.41 8.58 0.99
N ARG A 257 -8.85 8.59 -0.23
CA ARG A 257 -8.97 7.52 -1.23
C ARG A 257 -7.60 7.24 -1.80
N HIS A 258 -7.10 6.05 -1.58
CA HIS A 258 -5.76 5.64 -1.96
C HIS A 258 -5.80 4.33 -2.74
N ASP A 259 -4.82 4.12 -3.59
CA ASP A 259 -4.56 2.80 -4.16
C ASP A 259 -3.06 2.59 -4.37
N SER A 260 -2.66 1.32 -4.31
CA SER A 260 -1.32 0.85 -4.57
C SER A 260 -1.44 -0.35 -5.51
N ALA A 261 -0.97 -0.22 -6.74
CA ALA A 261 -1.22 -1.16 -7.82
C ALA A 261 0.07 -1.58 -8.53
N TRP A 262 0.08 -2.83 -8.97
CA TRP A 262 1.07 -3.42 -9.87
C TRP A 262 0.34 -4.06 -11.04
N TRP A 263 0.78 -3.78 -12.26
CA TRP A 263 0.27 -4.46 -13.46
C TRP A 263 1.35 -4.67 -14.50
N THR A 264 1.06 -5.50 -15.51
CA THR A 264 1.94 -5.75 -16.66
C THR A 264 1.17 -5.44 -17.93
N ASN A 265 1.74 -4.61 -18.81
CA ASN A 265 1.16 -4.28 -20.09
C ASN A 265 1.46 -5.34 -21.18
N SER A 266 0.99 -5.11 -22.42
CA SER A 266 1.16 -6.01 -23.57
C SER A 266 2.63 -6.18 -23.99
N GLN A 267 3.48 -5.19 -23.67
CA GLN A 267 4.92 -5.17 -24.00
C GLN A 267 5.79 -5.77 -22.88
N SER A 268 5.19 -6.45 -21.90
CA SER A 268 5.88 -6.99 -20.72
C SER A 268 6.53 -5.93 -19.82
N LEU A 269 6.13 -4.68 -19.95
CA LEU A 269 6.50 -3.62 -19.02
C LEU A 269 5.66 -3.76 -17.75
N HIS A 270 6.32 -3.86 -16.62
CA HIS A 270 5.65 -3.85 -15.31
C HIS A 270 5.56 -2.41 -14.81
N THR A 271 4.39 -2.05 -14.31
CA THR A 271 4.14 -0.74 -13.71
C THR A 271 3.75 -0.92 -12.26
N LEU A 272 4.41 -0.18 -11.37
CA LEU A 272 4.01 0.04 -10.00
C LEU A 272 3.55 1.49 -9.87
N LEU A 273 2.31 1.68 -9.43
CA LEU A 273 1.69 2.99 -9.23
C LEU A 273 1.03 3.06 -7.86
N VAL A 274 1.46 4.01 -7.04
CA VAL A 274 0.83 4.34 -5.76
C VAL A 274 0.29 5.76 -5.86
N VAL A 275 -1.00 5.92 -5.53
CA VAL A 275 -1.67 7.23 -5.50
C VAL A 275 -2.36 7.41 -4.17
N PHE A 276 -1.95 8.42 -3.43
CA PHE A 276 -2.56 8.83 -2.16
C PHE A 276 -3.27 10.16 -2.37
N CYS A 277 -4.57 10.21 -2.09
CA CYS A 277 -5.38 11.40 -2.20
C CYS A 277 -6.01 11.72 -0.83
N ASN A 278 -5.77 12.93 -0.32
CA ASN A 278 -6.24 13.40 0.97
C ASN A 278 -7.33 14.46 0.79
N GLY A 279 -8.35 14.39 1.62
CA GLY A 279 -9.48 15.27 1.64
C GLY A 279 -10.79 14.57 1.25
N GLU A 280 -11.89 14.98 1.88
CA GLU A 280 -13.23 14.44 1.67
C GLU A 280 -13.66 14.48 0.19
N LYS A 281 -13.26 15.53 -0.54
CA LYS A 281 -13.52 15.67 -1.98
C LYS A 281 -12.99 14.48 -2.80
N TYR A 282 -11.81 13.95 -2.45
CA TYR A 282 -11.24 12.76 -3.11
C TYR A 282 -11.85 11.46 -2.61
N SER A 283 -12.21 11.39 -1.31
CA SER A 283 -12.83 10.16 -0.79
C SER A 283 -14.16 9.86 -1.46
N LYS A 284 -14.88 10.89 -1.84
CA LYS A 284 -16.19 10.81 -2.54
C LYS A 284 -16.06 10.69 -4.06
N ASP A 285 -14.93 11.08 -4.64
CA ASP A 285 -14.71 11.02 -6.08
C ASP A 285 -14.29 9.62 -6.51
N THR A 286 -14.97 9.07 -7.50
CA THR A 286 -14.70 7.74 -8.06
C THR A 286 -14.04 7.80 -9.44
N SER A 287 -13.76 9.00 -9.95
CA SER A 287 -13.23 9.19 -11.31
C SER A 287 -11.74 9.52 -11.35
N PHE A 288 -11.19 10.13 -10.29
CA PHE A 288 -9.82 10.62 -10.27
C PHE A 288 -8.78 9.51 -10.39
N LEU A 289 -8.85 8.47 -9.53
CA LEU A 289 -7.90 7.35 -9.57
C LEU A 289 -7.98 6.56 -10.89
N PRO A 290 -9.18 6.22 -11.43
CA PRO A 290 -9.29 5.63 -12.75
C PRO A 290 -8.66 6.47 -13.86
N LEU A 291 -8.84 7.79 -13.83
CA LEU A 291 -8.25 8.70 -14.82
C LEU A 291 -6.71 8.66 -14.77
N ILE A 292 -6.11 8.75 -13.57
CA ILE A 292 -4.66 8.64 -13.41
C ILE A 292 -4.14 7.31 -13.95
N ALA A 293 -4.79 6.19 -13.62
CA ALA A 293 -4.37 4.88 -14.09
C ALA A 293 -4.46 4.75 -15.61
N LYS A 294 -5.54 5.26 -16.23
CA LYS A 294 -5.72 5.28 -17.67
C LYS A 294 -4.61 6.07 -18.38
N GLU A 295 -4.34 7.29 -17.94
CA GLU A 295 -3.31 8.15 -18.55
C GLU A 295 -1.91 7.54 -18.41
N VAL A 296 -1.58 6.96 -17.24
CA VAL A 296 -0.32 6.23 -17.02
C VAL A 296 -0.22 5.00 -17.92
N TYR A 297 -1.31 4.24 -18.06
CA TYR A 297 -1.35 3.08 -18.95
C TYR A 297 -1.13 3.48 -20.41
N GLU A 298 -1.84 4.51 -20.89
CA GLU A 298 -1.71 5.03 -22.26
C GLU A 298 -0.32 5.61 -22.55
N PHE A 299 0.33 6.23 -21.56
CA PHE A 299 1.72 6.65 -21.68
C PHE A 299 2.63 5.43 -21.85
N ASN A 300 2.49 4.42 -21.00
CA ASN A 300 3.33 3.22 -21.01
C ASN A 300 3.17 2.36 -22.26
N GLU A 301 2.02 2.38 -22.94
CA GLU A 301 1.85 1.71 -24.24
C GLU A 301 2.68 2.36 -25.37
N ARG A 302 3.07 3.63 -25.19
CA ARG A 302 3.89 4.40 -26.15
C ARG A 302 5.35 4.55 -25.68
N TYR A 303 5.59 4.29 -24.40
CA TYR A 303 6.87 4.51 -23.75
C TYR A 303 7.81 3.32 -23.99
N THR A 304 8.97 3.61 -24.59
CA THR A 304 10.06 2.65 -24.72
C THR A 304 11.15 3.07 -23.73
N ILE A 305 11.46 2.23 -22.75
CA ILE A 305 12.62 2.49 -21.91
C ILE A 305 13.84 2.33 -22.80
N GLU A 306 14.51 3.43 -23.13
CA GLU A 306 15.81 3.39 -23.82
C GLU A 306 16.85 2.76 -22.89
N ASP A 307 17.73 1.91 -23.44
CA ASP A 307 18.77 1.18 -22.70
C ASP A 307 19.90 2.09 -22.22
#